data_e5b2e4dbc0c5f85f2385744d42bbef86
#
_entry.id   e5b2e4dbc0c5f85f2385744d42bbef86
#
_cell.length_a   1.000
_cell.length_b   1.000
_cell.length_c   1.000
_cell.angle_alpha   90.00
_cell.angle_beta   90.00
_cell.angle_gamma   90.00
#
_symmetry.space_group_name_H-M   'P 1'
#
loop_
_entity.id
_entity.type
_entity.pdbx_description
1 polymer ?
#
loop_
_entity_poly.entity_id
_entity_poly.type
_entity_poly.pdbx_seq_one_letter_code
_entity_poly.pdbx_strand_id
1 'polypeptide(L)'
;MDLSTMNKEQLEAIKTTDGPLLIMAGAGSGKTRVLTHRVAYLLDEKQVPSYNILAITFTNKAAKEMRERVDKLIAEDASKMWISTFHAMCVRILRRDISYLGYDTSFSILDPLDQQSVVRDILKTRNLDTKQHNPRSILSVISNYKNQLIKPEQAIAEAGGFQDELYSEIYKDYQEILYRNSSLDFDDLIMLAIELFDKKPDVLNYYQTRFQYVHVDEYQDTNHAQYKLVQMLAAKYRNICVVGDSDQSIYKFRGADIQNILNFEEDYPEAKVIKLEENYRSTKTILDAANAVIDNNTERKPKNLRSNKGDGVKIEVNVSFSEREEGHRVVEKIQELSTDYSYGEMAVLYRANAQSRAVEDAFVKSSIPYKMVGGTKFYS
;
A
#
# COMPACT_ATOMS: atom_id res chain seq x y z
N MET A 1 11.35 25.75 -10.21
CA MET A 1 11.64 24.48 -9.47
C MET A 1 13.04 23.96 -9.81
N ASP A 2 13.88 23.59 -8.82
CA ASP A 2 15.24 23.07 -9.08
C ASP A 2 15.21 21.55 -9.35
N LEU A 3 15.61 21.15 -10.56
CA LEU A 3 15.72 19.77 -11.02
C LEU A 3 17.17 19.33 -11.29
N SER A 4 18.17 20.19 -10.97
CA SER A 4 19.58 19.95 -11.28
C SER A 4 20.17 18.71 -10.60
N THR A 5 19.56 18.28 -9.49
CA THR A 5 19.98 17.10 -8.71
C THR A 5 19.32 15.79 -9.16
N MET A 6 18.51 15.81 -10.22
CA MET A 6 17.85 14.64 -10.79
C MET A 6 18.74 14.01 -11.87
N ASN A 7 18.79 12.68 -11.89
CA ASN A 7 19.41 11.97 -13.01
C ASN A 7 18.49 12.02 -14.25
N LYS A 8 18.99 11.51 -15.38
CA LYS A 8 18.30 11.55 -16.66
C LYS A 8 16.92 10.86 -16.61
N GLU A 9 16.85 9.67 -16.06
CA GLU A 9 15.63 8.86 -15.95
C GLU A 9 14.62 9.50 -15.00
N GLN A 10 15.08 10.02 -13.87
CA GLN A 10 14.25 10.77 -12.93
C GLN A 10 13.68 12.04 -13.58
N LEU A 11 14.51 12.79 -14.30
CA LEU A 11 14.09 13.99 -15.02
C LEU A 11 13.06 13.68 -16.10
N GLU A 12 13.28 12.60 -16.84
CA GLU A 12 12.34 12.13 -17.84
C GLU A 12 10.99 11.75 -17.22
N ALA A 13 10.99 11.01 -16.11
CA ALA A 13 9.78 10.62 -15.38
C ALA A 13 9.01 11.84 -14.84
N ILE A 14 9.71 12.87 -14.37
CA ILE A 14 9.11 14.12 -13.90
C ILE A 14 8.43 14.89 -15.04
N LYS A 15 9.09 14.98 -16.19
CA LYS A 15 8.64 15.80 -17.33
C LYS A 15 7.63 15.11 -18.24
N THR A 16 7.51 13.79 -18.20
CA THR A 16 6.51 13.04 -19.00
C THR A 16 5.15 13.18 -18.33
N THR A 17 4.41 14.25 -18.60
CA THR A 17 3.16 14.60 -17.88
C THR A 17 1.91 13.98 -18.49
N ASP A 18 1.88 13.81 -19.80
CA ASP A 18 0.69 13.40 -20.53
C ASP A 18 0.73 11.91 -20.87
N GLY A 19 -0.44 11.27 -20.83
CA GLY A 19 -0.62 9.84 -21.08
C GLY A 19 -0.22 8.94 -19.90
N PRO A 20 -0.39 7.61 -20.05
CA PRO A 20 -0.04 6.63 -19.04
C PRO A 20 1.48 6.49 -18.88
N LEU A 21 1.93 6.50 -17.64
CA LEU A 21 3.34 6.35 -17.27
C LEU A 21 3.50 5.30 -16.17
N LEU A 22 4.34 4.29 -16.43
CA LEU A 22 4.81 3.35 -15.44
C LEU A 22 6.26 3.68 -15.06
N ILE A 23 6.49 3.98 -13.79
CA ILE A 23 7.82 4.16 -13.22
C ILE A 23 8.19 2.89 -12.44
N MET A 24 9.02 2.06 -13.07
CA MET A 24 9.60 0.89 -12.43
C MET A 24 10.81 1.31 -11.62
N ALA A 25 10.65 1.43 -10.32
CA ALA A 25 11.65 2.07 -9.47
C ALA A 25 12.13 1.12 -8.37
N GLY A 26 13.39 0.72 -8.44
CA GLY A 26 13.98 -0.14 -7.42
C GLY A 26 14.08 0.51 -6.04
N ALA A 27 14.40 -0.31 -5.04
CA ALA A 27 14.64 0.18 -3.69
C ALA A 27 15.72 1.28 -3.69
N GLY A 28 15.50 2.38 -2.97
CA GLY A 28 16.48 3.46 -2.84
C GLY A 28 16.75 4.27 -4.12
N SER A 29 15.97 4.11 -5.20
CA SER A 29 16.12 4.85 -6.47
C SER A 29 15.43 6.23 -6.45
N GLY A 30 14.76 6.58 -5.36
CA GLY A 30 14.09 7.87 -5.23
C GLY A 30 12.64 7.89 -5.73
N LYS A 31 11.91 6.76 -5.71
CA LYS A 31 10.47 6.67 -6.06
C LYS A 31 9.65 7.89 -5.62
N THR A 32 9.55 8.06 -4.32
CA THR A 32 8.75 9.14 -3.72
C THR A 32 9.28 10.54 -4.08
N ARG A 33 10.61 10.68 -4.25
CA ARG A 33 11.22 11.94 -4.69
C ARG A 33 10.78 12.29 -6.11
N VAL A 34 10.82 11.34 -7.03
CA VAL A 34 10.37 11.56 -8.42
C VAL A 34 8.89 11.89 -8.45
N LEU A 35 8.06 11.15 -7.70
CA LEU A 35 6.63 11.38 -7.67
C LEU A 35 6.26 12.76 -7.10
N THR A 36 6.90 13.20 -6.01
CA THR A 36 6.66 14.52 -5.42
C THR A 36 7.13 15.66 -6.34
N HIS A 37 8.29 15.50 -7.01
CA HIS A 37 8.76 16.50 -7.97
C HIS A 37 7.90 16.54 -9.24
N ARG A 38 7.36 15.40 -9.69
CA ARG A 38 6.42 15.35 -10.82
C ARG A 38 5.13 16.12 -10.49
N VAL A 39 4.58 15.90 -9.29
CA VAL A 39 3.40 16.65 -8.82
C VAL A 39 3.71 18.15 -8.73
N ALA A 40 4.85 18.51 -8.15
CA ALA A 40 5.29 19.90 -8.08
C ALA A 40 5.51 20.51 -9.49
N TYR A 41 6.04 19.75 -10.44
CA TYR A 41 6.23 20.17 -11.83
C TYR A 41 4.89 20.44 -12.53
N LEU A 42 3.88 19.62 -12.29
CA LEU A 42 2.53 19.85 -12.81
C LEU A 42 1.92 21.15 -12.27
N LEU A 43 2.11 21.44 -10.99
CA LEU A 43 1.60 22.66 -10.36
C LEU A 43 2.36 23.91 -10.81
N ASP A 44 3.68 23.88 -10.74
CA ASP A 44 4.55 25.06 -10.91
C ASP A 44 4.82 25.36 -12.38
N GLU A 45 5.22 24.37 -13.18
CA GLU A 45 5.64 24.56 -14.58
C GLU A 45 4.48 24.39 -15.58
N LYS A 46 3.57 23.44 -15.30
CA LYS A 46 2.42 23.18 -16.18
C LYS A 46 1.18 23.97 -15.78
N GLN A 47 1.21 24.66 -14.65
CA GLN A 47 0.12 25.48 -14.12
C GLN A 47 -1.20 24.69 -14.00
N VAL A 48 -1.09 23.38 -13.69
CA VAL A 48 -2.26 22.53 -13.46
C VAL A 48 -2.90 22.90 -12.12
N PRO A 49 -4.20 23.21 -12.07
CA PRO A 49 -4.87 23.52 -10.83
C PRO A 49 -4.73 22.37 -9.82
N SER A 50 -4.41 22.67 -8.56
CA SER A 50 -4.14 21.64 -7.53
C SER A 50 -5.33 20.69 -7.30
N TYR A 51 -6.56 21.13 -7.50
CA TYR A 51 -7.75 20.27 -7.39
C TYR A 51 -7.91 19.27 -8.55
N ASN A 52 -7.14 19.40 -9.64
CA ASN A 52 -7.12 18.46 -10.76
C ASN A 52 -6.11 17.32 -10.57
N ILE A 53 -5.36 17.32 -9.47
CA ILE A 53 -4.36 16.30 -9.17
C ILE A 53 -4.85 15.41 -8.02
N LEU A 54 -4.81 14.10 -8.27
CA LEU A 54 -5.02 13.05 -7.28
C LEU A 54 -3.71 12.27 -7.10
N ALA A 55 -3.25 12.15 -5.86
CA ALA A 55 -2.11 11.29 -5.50
C ALA A 55 -2.51 10.32 -4.39
N ILE A 56 -2.35 9.02 -4.67
CA ILE A 56 -2.78 7.93 -3.81
C ILE A 56 -1.55 7.22 -3.25
N THR A 57 -1.57 6.97 -1.94
CA THR A 57 -0.54 6.20 -1.21
C THR A 57 -1.21 5.11 -0.36
N PHE A 58 -0.41 4.18 0.18
CA PHE A 58 -0.95 3.08 1.00
C PHE A 58 -1.15 3.44 2.48
N THR A 59 -0.40 4.41 3.01
CA THR A 59 -0.48 4.76 4.43
C THR A 59 -0.71 6.24 4.65
N ASN A 60 -1.40 6.57 5.74
CA ASN A 60 -1.61 7.97 6.14
C ASN A 60 -0.27 8.71 6.39
N LYS A 61 0.75 7.99 6.87
CA LYS A 61 2.09 8.53 7.06
C LYS A 61 2.70 8.93 5.72
N ALA A 62 2.65 8.04 4.71
CA ALA A 62 3.16 8.33 3.37
C ALA A 62 2.40 9.49 2.70
N ALA A 63 1.08 9.55 2.86
CA ALA A 63 0.27 10.67 2.35
C ALA A 63 0.67 12.01 3.00
N LYS A 64 0.90 12.01 4.31
CA LYS A 64 1.36 13.19 5.04
C LYS A 64 2.76 13.63 4.59
N GLU A 65 3.71 12.69 4.52
CA GLU A 65 5.07 12.97 4.06
C GLU A 65 5.08 13.47 2.60
N MET A 66 4.27 12.88 1.72
CA MET A 66 4.15 13.34 0.34
C MET A 66 3.64 14.78 0.28
N ARG A 67 2.61 15.12 1.04
CA ARG A 67 2.07 16.49 1.13
C ARG A 67 3.14 17.47 1.60
N GLU A 68 3.80 17.18 2.72
CA GLU A 68 4.86 18.04 3.28
C GLU A 68 6.03 18.26 2.30
N ARG A 69 6.34 17.25 1.48
CA ARG A 69 7.39 17.36 0.45
C ARG A 69 6.94 18.21 -0.73
N VAL A 70 5.69 18.05 -1.18
CA VAL A 70 5.13 18.88 -2.25
C VAL A 70 5.05 20.33 -1.80
N ASP A 71 4.51 20.60 -0.59
CA ASP A 71 4.40 21.97 -0.02
C ASP A 71 5.77 22.68 0.07
N LYS A 72 6.86 21.95 0.28
CA LYS A 72 8.23 22.52 0.30
C LYS A 72 8.77 22.84 -1.09
N LEU A 73 8.22 22.24 -2.14
CA LEU A 73 8.71 22.37 -3.53
C LEU A 73 7.99 23.47 -4.31
N ILE A 74 6.81 23.87 -3.86
CA ILE A 74 5.95 24.84 -4.55
C ILE A 74 5.73 26.09 -3.69
N ALA A 75 5.48 27.22 -4.36
CA ALA A 75 5.14 28.48 -3.68
C ALA A 75 3.63 28.61 -3.41
N GLU A 76 2.80 27.81 -4.07
CA GLU A 76 1.34 27.85 -3.96
C GLU A 76 0.82 26.82 -2.94
N ASP A 77 -0.41 27.06 -2.46
CA ASP A 77 -1.12 26.19 -1.52
C ASP A 77 -1.60 24.88 -2.19
N ALA A 78 -0.95 23.77 -1.84
CA ALA A 78 -1.37 22.43 -2.26
C ALA A 78 -2.55 21.86 -1.45
N SER A 79 -3.17 22.63 -0.55
CA SER A 79 -4.23 22.16 0.37
C SER A 79 -5.46 21.60 -0.36
N LYS A 80 -5.76 22.10 -1.56
CA LYS A 80 -6.88 21.64 -2.39
C LYS A 80 -6.59 20.34 -3.15
N MET A 81 -5.36 19.91 -3.21
CA MET A 81 -4.96 18.67 -3.86
C MET A 81 -5.39 17.47 -3.01
N TRP A 82 -5.80 16.41 -3.68
CA TRP A 82 -6.11 15.17 -3.00
C TRP A 82 -4.87 14.28 -2.93
N ILE A 83 -4.13 14.38 -1.81
CA ILE A 83 -3.10 13.42 -1.42
C ILE A 83 -3.66 12.61 -0.26
N SER A 84 -3.94 11.32 -0.48
CA SER A 84 -4.62 10.49 0.50
C SER A 84 -4.36 9.00 0.27
N THR A 85 -4.81 8.17 1.20
CA THR A 85 -4.91 6.72 0.98
C THR A 85 -6.16 6.40 0.15
N PHE A 86 -6.22 5.18 -0.43
CA PHE A 86 -7.41 4.68 -1.11
C PHE A 86 -8.67 4.83 -0.25
N HIS A 87 -8.61 4.34 0.98
CA HIS A 87 -9.76 4.39 1.90
C HIS A 87 -10.19 5.81 2.24
N ALA A 88 -9.26 6.72 2.55
CA ALA A 88 -9.59 8.11 2.86
C ALA A 88 -10.22 8.84 1.67
N MET A 89 -9.76 8.55 0.45
CA MET A 89 -10.38 9.04 -0.78
C MET A 89 -11.81 8.51 -0.91
N CYS A 90 -12.02 7.20 -0.76
CA CYS A 90 -13.34 6.58 -0.86
C CYS A 90 -14.30 7.11 0.22
N VAL A 91 -13.86 7.27 1.47
CA VAL A 91 -14.68 7.91 2.52
C VAL A 91 -15.15 9.28 2.06
N ARG A 92 -14.28 10.09 1.49
CA ARG A 92 -14.64 11.45 1.03
C ARG A 92 -15.64 11.44 -0.12
N ILE A 93 -15.51 10.46 -1.05
CA ILE A 93 -16.45 10.24 -2.14
C ILE A 93 -17.82 9.80 -1.58
N LEU A 94 -17.82 8.77 -0.75
CA LEU A 94 -19.03 8.17 -0.21
C LEU A 94 -19.79 9.13 0.74
N ARG A 95 -19.09 9.91 1.58
CA ARG A 95 -19.72 10.93 2.43
C ARG A 95 -20.51 11.97 1.63
N ARG A 96 -20.17 12.17 0.37
CA ARG A 96 -20.89 13.08 -0.52
C ARG A 96 -22.05 12.39 -1.25
N ASP A 97 -21.82 11.20 -1.79
CA ASP A 97 -22.68 10.65 -2.84
C ASP A 97 -23.28 9.26 -2.53
N ILE A 98 -22.99 8.64 -1.37
CA ILE A 98 -23.44 7.27 -1.05
C ILE A 98 -24.96 7.13 -0.96
N SER A 99 -25.69 8.23 -0.74
CA SER A 99 -27.15 8.23 -0.71
C SER A 99 -27.79 7.69 -1.99
N TYR A 100 -27.09 7.78 -3.12
CA TYR A 100 -27.52 7.14 -4.38
C TYR A 100 -27.55 5.60 -4.31
N LEU A 101 -26.89 5.00 -3.31
CA LEU A 101 -26.91 3.55 -3.04
C LEU A 101 -27.86 3.18 -1.90
N GLY A 102 -28.57 4.15 -1.31
CA GLY A 102 -29.52 3.92 -0.23
C GLY A 102 -28.94 3.95 1.19
N TYR A 103 -27.65 4.26 1.34
CA TYR A 103 -27.01 4.45 2.64
C TYR A 103 -27.15 5.90 3.12
N ASP A 104 -27.06 6.09 4.44
CA ASP A 104 -26.92 7.42 5.02
C ASP A 104 -25.51 7.97 4.81
N THR A 105 -25.36 9.24 4.50
CA THR A 105 -24.08 9.91 4.35
C THR A 105 -23.30 10.00 5.67
N SER A 106 -23.96 9.86 6.82
CA SER A 106 -23.37 9.80 8.16
C SER A 106 -22.97 8.40 8.60
N PHE A 107 -22.82 7.44 7.66
CA PHE A 107 -22.49 6.05 7.94
C PHE A 107 -21.33 5.88 8.95
N SER A 108 -21.38 4.82 9.74
CA SER A 108 -20.28 4.41 10.64
C SER A 108 -19.27 3.54 9.90
N ILE A 109 -18.01 3.57 10.34
CA ILE A 109 -16.96 2.65 9.84
C ILE A 109 -16.60 1.70 10.98
N LEU A 110 -16.86 0.40 10.78
CA LEU A 110 -16.60 -0.63 11.76
C LEU A 110 -15.11 -0.94 11.87
N ASP A 111 -14.59 -0.95 13.07
CA ASP A 111 -13.26 -1.46 13.36
C ASP A 111 -13.23 -3.01 13.33
N PRO A 112 -12.03 -3.66 13.37
CA PRO A 112 -11.93 -5.11 13.36
C PRO A 112 -12.62 -5.82 14.55
N LEU A 113 -12.79 -5.17 15.69
CA LEU A 113 -13.49 -5.76 16.85
C LEU A 113 -15.00 -5.69 16.66
N ASP A 114 -15.51 -4.59 16.15
CA ASP A 114 -16.90 -4.42 15.77
C ASP A 114 -17.32 -5.44 14.71
N GLN A 115 -16.53 -5.59 13.65
CA GLN A 115 -16.76 -6.59 12.60
C GLN A 115 -16.84 -8.01 13.17
N GLN A 116 -15.90 -8.38 14.08
CA GLN A 116 -15.93 -9.68 14.74
C GLN A 116 -17.17 -9.85 15.62
N SER A 117 -17.67 -8.78 16.24
CA SER A 117 -18.89 -8.83 17.03
C SER A 117 -20.10 -9.14 16.15
N VAL A 118 -20.24 -8.46 15.02
CA VAL A 118 -21.31 -8.74 14.04
C VAL A 118 -21.28 -10.20 13.60
N VAL A 119 -20.10 -10.73 13.23
CA VAL A 119 -20.00 -12.15 12.83
C VAL A 119 -20.33 -13.11 13.97
N ARG A 120 -19.94 -12.81 15.23
CA ARG A 120 -20.35 -13.64 16.40
C ARG A 120 -21.87 -13.67 16.58
N ASP A 121 -22.54 -12.55 16.41
CA ASP A 121 -24.00 -12.46 16.53
C ASP A 121 -24.69 -13.25 15.40
N ILE A 122 -24.17 -13.21 14.17
CA ILE A 122 -24.66 -14.05 13.06
C ILE A 122 -24.49 -15.55 13.40
N LEU A 123 -23.30 -15.96 13.85
CA LEU A 123 -23.03 -17.35 14.21
C LEU A 123 -23.98 -17.83 15.31
N LYS A 124 -24.22 -17.00 16.33
CA LYS A 124 -25.18 -17.29 17.42
C LYS A 124 -26.60 -17.44 16.88
N THR A 125 -27.04 -16.56 16.00
CA THR A 125 -28.38 -16.61 15.40
C THR A 125 -28.58 -17.88 14.56
N ARG A 126 -27.51 -18.34 13.90
CA ARG A 126 -27.49 -19.57 13.07
C ARG A 126 -27.22 -20.84 13.90
N ASN A 127 -27.09 -20.75 15.24
CA ASN A 127 -26.72 -21.84 16.15
C ASN A 127 -25.38 -22.53 15.78
N LEU A 128 -24.39 -21.75 15.31
CA LEU A 128 -23.06 -22.21 14.94
C LEU A 128 -22.05 -21.96 16.07
N ASP A 129 -21.16 -22.93 16.33
CA ASP A 129 -20.13 -22.81 17.37
C ASP A 129 -18.95 -21.94 16.86
N THR A 130 -18.63 -20.87 17.60
CA THR A 130 -17.52 -19.97 17.31
C THR A 130 -16.14 -20.63 17.45
N LYS A 131 -16.01 -21.80 18.11
CA LYS A 131 -14.78 -22.59 18.15
C LYS A 131 -14.53 -23.33 16.83
N GLN A 132 -15.60 -23.79 16.16
CA GLN A 132 -15.53 -24.43 14.86
C GLN A 132 -15.45 -23.38 13.73
N HIS A 133 -16.17 -22.28 13.89
CA HIS A 133 -16.27 -21.19 12.90
C HIS A 133 -15.66 -19.92 13.46
N ASN A 134 -14.34 -19.75 13.30
CA ASN A 134 -13.63 -18.59 13.84
C ASN A 134 -14.06 -17.29 13.13
N PRO A 135 -14.58 -16.27 13.83
CA PRO A 135 -15.02 -15.02 13.24
C PRO A 135 -13.93 -14.31 12.40
N ARG A 136 -12.65 -14.41 12.80
CA ARG A 136 -11.55 -13.82 12.04
C ARG A 136 -11.32 -14.51 10.71
N SER A 137 -11.46 -15.84 10.68
CA SER A 137 -11.32 -16.62 9.44
C SER A 137 -12.45 -16.30 8.47
N ILE A 138 -13.70 -16.19 8.97
CA ILE A 138 -14.86 -15.80 8.17
C ILE A 138 -14.66 -14.38 7.60
N LEU A 139 -14.26 -13.42 8.42
CA LEU A 139 -13.97 -12.05 7.96
C LEU A 139 -12.85 -12.00 6.92
N SER A 140 -11.84 -12.86 7.03
CA SER A 140 -10.78 -12.97 6.02
C SER A 140 -11.32 -13.44 4.67
N VAL A 141 -12.28 -14.38 4.67
CA VAL A 141 -12.95 -14.84 3.45
C VAL A 141 -13.83 -13.73 2.86
N ILE A 142 -14.63 -13.06 3.70
CA ILE A 142 -15.46 -11.92 3.29
C ILE A 142 -14.60 -10.80 2.68
N SER A 143 -13.50 -10.45 3.35
CA SER A 143 -12.55 -9.45 2.83
C SER A 143 -11.96 -9.85 1.48
N ASN A 144 -11.63 -11.13 1.30
CA ASN A 144 -11.14 -11.63 0.02
C ASN A 144 -12.19 -11.49 -1.09
N TYR A 145 -13.46 -11.84 -0.83
CA TYR A 145 -14.55 -11.62 -1.79
C TYR A 145 -14.69 -10.12 -2.15
N LYS A 146 -14.72 -9.24 -1.15
CA LYS A 146 -14.83 -7.79 -1.39
C LYS A 146 -13.67 -7.23 -2.19
N ASN A 147 -12.44 -7.65 -1.88
CA ASN A 147 -11.24 -7.24 -2.61
C ASN A 147 -11.23 -7.70 -4.08
N GLN A 148 -11.96 -8.77 -4.40
CA GLN A 148 -12.19 -9.25 -5.76
C GLN A 148 -13.49 -8.72 -6.37
N LEU A 149 -14.21 -7.82 -5.69
CA LEU A 149 -15.51 -7.27 -6.09
C LEU A 149 -16.63 -8.32 -6.23
N ILE A 150 -16.50 -9.46 -5.55
CA ILE A 150 -17.49 -10.53 -5.51
C ILE A 150 -18.56 -10.16 -4.48
N LYS A 151 -19.80 -10.02 -4.93
CA LYS A 151 -20.97 -9.74 -4.08
C LYS A 151 -21.47 -11.02 -3.40
N PRO A 152 -22.26 -10.92 -2.29
CA PRO A 152 -22.77 -12.11 -1.59
C PRO A 152 -23.53 -13.08 -2.49
N GLU A 153 -24.37 -12.59 -3.40
CA GLU A 153 -25.15 -13.44 -4.31
C GLU A 153 -24.25 -14.21 -5.27
N GLN A 154 -23.19 -13.58 -5.75
CA GLN A 154 -22.19 -14.21 -6.60
C GLN A 154 -21.36 -15.24 -5.82
N ALA A 155 -20.94 -14.90 -4.60
CA ALA A 155 -20.21 -15.82 -3.73
C ALA A 155 -21.03 -17.10 -3.43
N ILE A 156 -22.34 -16.97 -3.20
CA ILE A 156 -23.25 -18.12 -3.02
C ILE A 156 -23.34 -18.94 -4.31
N ALA A 157 -23.47 -18.30 -5.46
CA ALA A 157 -23.61 -18.99 -6.76
C ALA A 157 -22.35 -19.75 -7.18
N GLU A 158 -21.16 -19.26 -6.76
CA GLU A 158 -19.85 -19.83 -7.09
C GLU A 158 -19.30 -20.79 -6.02
N ALA A 159 -20.03 -21.00 -4.91
CA ALA A 159 -19.57 -21.82 -3.79
C ALA A 159 -19.30 -23.27 -4.21
N GLY A 160 -18.09 -23.76 -3.96
CA GLY A 160 -17.62 -25.09 -4.39
C GLY A 160 -17.80 -26.19 -3.36
N GLY A 161 -18.36 -25.89 -2.17
CA GLY A 161 -18.54 -26.87 -1.11
C GLY A 161 -19.25 -26.30 0.11
N PHE A 162 -19.61 -27.17 1.05
CA PHE A 162 -20.42 -26.82 2.22
C PHE A 162 -19.86 -25.63 3.03
N GLN A 163 -18.55 -25.56 3.19
CA GLN A 163 -17.93 -24.48 3.96
C GLN A 163 -17.99 -23.15 3.20
N ASP A 164 -17.77 -23.18 1.89
CA ASP A 164 -17.84 -21.98 1.05
C ASP A 164 -19.29 -21.46 0.98
N GLU A 165 -20.26 -22.38 0.85
CA GLU A 165 -21.69 -22.08 0.88
C GLU A 165 -22.08 -21.39 2.18
N LEU A 166 -21.68 -21.98 3.33
CA LEU A 166 -21.93 -21.41 4.64
C LEU A 166 -21.31 -20.01 4.81
N TYR A 167 -20.06 -19.83 4.39
CA TYR A 167 -19.37 -18.54 4.56
C TYR A 167 -19.93 -17.47 3.62
N SER A 168 -20.39 -17.86 2.44
CA SER A 168 -21.07 -16.96 1.50
C SER A 168 -22.45 -16.52 2.02
N GLU A 169 -23.20 -17.42 2.68
CA GLU A 169 -24.43 -17.05 3.36
C GLU A 169 -24.18 -16.13 4.57
N ILE A 170 -23.14 -16.40 5.36
CA ILE A 170 -22.73 -15.49 6.45
C ILE A 170 -22.32 -14.13 5.90
N TYR A 171 -21.65 -14.09 4.76
CA TYR A 171 -21.32 -12.84 4.06
C TYR A 171 -22.57 -12.05 3.70
N LYS A 172 -23.62 -12.71 3.21
CA LYS A 172 -24.91 -12.08 2.92
C LYS A 172 -25.54 -11.47 4.18
N ASP A 173 -25.65 -12.26 5.26
CA ASP A 173 -26.20 -11.76 6.53
C ASP A 173 -25.37 -10.58 7.07
N TYR A 174 -24.04 -10.69 6.99
CA TYR A 174 -23.12 -9.63 7.41
C TYR A 174 -23.40 -8.33 6.65
N GLN A 175 -23.52 -8.39 5.34
CA GLN A 175 -23.75 -7.23 4.49
C GLN A 175 -25.14 -6.60 4.72
N GLU A 176 -26.17 -7.46 4.97
CA GLU A 176 -27.51 -6.97 5.33
C GLU A 176 -27.53 -6.24 6.68
N ILE A 177 -26.81 -6.74 7.68
CA ILE A 177 -26.69 -6.08 8.99
C ILE A 177 -25.95 -4.74 8.85
N LEU A 178 -24.85 -4.68 8.11
CA LEU A 178 -24.13 -3.45 7.86
C LEU A 178 -25.02 -2.43 7.16
N TYR A 179 -25.75 -2.84 6.13
CA TYR A 179 -26.66 -1.97 5.39
C TYR A 179 -27.76 -1.39 6.29
N ARG A 180 -28.46 -2.24 7.08
CA ARG A 180 -29.53 -1.81 8.00
C ARG A 180 -29.05 -0.81 9.04
N ASN A 181 -27.80 -0.95 9.48
CA ASN A 181 -27.19 -0.08 10.49
C ASN A 181 -26.48 1.14 9.89
N SER A 182 -26.57 1.35 8.58
CA SER A 182 -25.79 2.36 7.85
C SER A 182 -24.31 2.34 8.27
N SER A 183 -23.74 1.15 8.28
CA SER A 183 -22.35 0.90 8.65
C SER A 183 -21.59 0.30 7.48
N LEU A 184 -20.30 0.60 7.39
CA LEU A 184 -19.39 0.06 6.38
C LEU A 184 -18.17 -0.52 7.07
N ASP A 185 -17.58 -1.55 6.50
CA ASP A 185 -16.21 -1.92 6.85
C ASP A 185 -15.19 -1.27 5.89
N PHE A 186 -13.90 -1.53 6.10
CA PHE A 186 -12.85 -0.93 5.27
C PHE A 186 -12.93 -1.36 3.81
N ASP A 187 -13.27 -2.62 3.54
CA ASP A 187 -13.36 -3.14 2.16
C ASP A 187 -14.58 -2.57 1.44
N ASP A 188 -15.70 -2.34 2.16
CA ASP A 188 -16.89 -1.66 1.64
C ASP A 188 -16.59 -0.28 1.10
N LEU A 189 -15.65 0.44 1.68
CA LEU A 189 -15.32 1.80 1.24
C LEU A 189 -14.88 1.82 -0.24
N ILE A 190 -14.08 0.85 -0.65
CA ILE A 190 -13.62 0.76 -2.04
C ILE A 190 -14.70 0.13 -2.93
N MET A 191 -15.29 -0.98 -2.48
CA MET A 191 -16.30 -1.72 -3.23
C MET A 191 -17.52 -0.85 -3.54
N LEU A 192 -18.05 -0.11 -2.55
CA LEU A 192 -19.21 0.77 -2.74
C LEU A 192 -18.88 2.03 -3.55
N ALA A 193 -17.64 2.54 -3.49
CA ALA A 193 -17.22 3.63 -4.38
C ALA A 193 -17.25 3.18 -5.86
N ILE A 194 -16.81 1.95 -6.15
CA ILE A 194 -16.89 1.37 -7.48
C ILE A 194 -18.35 1.16 -7.88
N GLU A 195 -19.16 0.57 -7.00
CA GLU A 195 -20.59 0.36 -7.26
C GLU A 195 -21.35 1.66 -7.51
N LEU A 196 -21.00 2.72 -6.76
CA LEU A 196 -21.54 4.06 -6.96
C LEU A 196 -21.21 4.58 -8.37
N PHE A 197 -19.98 4.41 -8.81
CA PHE A 197 -19.54 4.85 -10.12
C PHE A 197 -20.20 4.06 -11.26
N ASP A 198 -20.39 2.75 -11.08
CA ASP A 198 -21.09 1.90 -12.06
C ASP A 198 -22.59 2.28 -12.17
N LYS A 199 -23.26 2.52 -11.05
CA LYS A 199 -24.69 2.86 -11.01
C LYS A 199 -24.99 4.32 -11.35
N LYS A 200 -24.02 5.21 -11.18
CA LYS A 200 -24.18 6.67 -11.36
C LYS A 200 -23.05 7.26 -12.21
N PRO A 201 -23.12 7.12 -13.53
CA PRO A 201 -22.10 7.62 -14.45
C PRO A 201 -21.82 9.12 -14.31
N ASP A 202 -22.80 9.92 -13.93
CA ASP A 202 -22.64 11.37 -13.71
C ASP A 202 -21.72 11.65 -12.52
N VAL A 203 -21.81 10.83 -11.45
CA VAL A 203 -20.90 10.93 -10.29
C VAL A 203 -19.48 10.57 -10.72
N LEU A 204 -19.30 9.47 -11.47
CA LEU A 204 -18.00 9.10 -12.03
C LEU A 204 -17.43 10.21 -12.90
N ASN A 205 -18.22 10.75 -13.84
CA ASN A 205 -17.80 11.83 -14.74
C ASN A 205 -17.37 13.09 -13.98
N TYR A 206 -18.05 13.42 -12.86
CA TYR A 206 -17.63 14.51 -11.98
C TYR A 206 -16.22 14.30 -11.45
N TYR A 207 -15.90 13.10 -10.90
CA TYR A 207 -14.57 12.81 -10.37
C TYR A 207 -13.53 12.67 -11.47
N GLN A 208 -13.85 12.08 -12.60
CA GLN A 208 -12.98 12.03 -13.77
C GLN A 208 -12.63 13.43 -14.29
N THR A 209 -13.60 14.34 -14.35
CA THR A 209 -13.36 15.73 -14.78
C THR A 209 -12.48 16.47 -13.77
N ARG A 210 -12.70 16.18 -12.48
CA ARG A 210 -11.90 16.75 -11.41
C ARG A 210 -10.47 16.24 -11.42
N PHE A 211 -10.25 14.93 -11.51
CA PHE A 211 -8.93 14.32 -11.43
C PHE A 211 -8.33 14.09 -12.82
N GLN A 212 -7.75 15.14 -13.38
CA GLN A 212 -7.14 15.07 -14.70
C GLN A 212 -5.80 14.34 -14.67
N TYR A 213 -5.13 14.33 -13.53
CA TYR A 213 -3.86 13.65 -13.29
C TYR A 213 -3.98 12.75 -12.07
N VAL A 214 -3.79 11.45 -12.28
CA VAL A 214 -3.89 10.43 -11.22
C VAL A 214 -2.52 9.82 -10.99
N HIS A 215 -2.05 9.85 -9.74
CA HIS A 215 -0.77 9.29 -9.34
C HIS A 215 -0.99 8.21 -8.29
N VAL A 216 -0.33 7.06 -8.44
CA VAL A 216 -0.41 5.96 -7.46
C VAL A 216 0.99 5.51 -7.09
N ASP A 217 1.33 5.60 -5.81
CA ASP A 217 2.57 5.07 -5.25
C ASP A 217 2.40 3.61 -4.81
N GLU A 218 3.48 2.85 -4.76
CA GLU A 218 3.54 1.41 -4.38
C GLU A 218 2.51 0.55 -5.13
N TYR A 219 2.38 0.78 -6.43
CA TYR A 219 1.32 0.16 -7.26
C TYR A 219 1.34 -1.36 -7.27
N GLN A 220 2.48 -2.01 -7.00
CA GLN A 220 2.62 -3.46 -6.86
C GLN A 220 1.82 -4.05 -5.69
N ASP A 221 1.41 -3.22 -4.73
CA ASP A 221 0.68 -3.65 -3.54
C ASP A 221 -0.84 -3.46 -3.67
N THR A 222 -1.33 -3.04 -4.85
CA THR A 222 -2.76 -2.88 -5.11
C THR A 222 -3.47 -4.22 -5.25
N ASN A 223 -4.69 -4.32 -4.69
CA ASN A 223 -5.61 -5.40 -4.94
C ASN A 223 -6.51 -5.11 -6.17
N HIS A 224 -7.33 -6.08 -6.59
CA HIS A 224 -8.18 -5.93 -7.76
C HIS A 224 -9.18 -4.76 -7.64
N ALA A 225 -9.81 -4.56 -6.48
CA ALA A 225 -10.75 -3.46 -6.28
C ALA A 225 -10.05 -2.09 -6.39
N GLN A 226 -8.86 -1.93 -5.80
CA GLN A 226 -8.06 -0.70 -5.90
C GLN A 226 -7.63 -0.43 -7.35
N TYR A 227 -7.17 -1.45 -8.04
CA TYR A 227 -6.83 -1.38 -9.47
C TYR A 227 -8.02 -0.90 -10.30
N LYS A 228 -9.21 -1.52 -10.12
CA LYS A 228 -10.44 -1.16 -10.84
C LYS A 228 -10.84 0.29 -10.57
N LEU A 229 -10.78 0.73 -9.32
CA LEU A 229 -11.10 2.10 -8.94
C LEU A 229 -10.19 3.12 -9.65
N VAL A 230 -8.88 2.85 -9.69
CA VAL A 230 -7.91 3.72 -10.39
C VAL A 230 -8.18 3.75 -11.88
N GLN A 231 -8.45 2.61 -12.50
CA GLN A 231 -8.84 2.55 -13.92
C GLN A 231 -10.05 3.42 -14.22
N MET A 232 -11.11 3.32 -13.40
CA MET A 232 -12.33 4.12 -13.58
C MET A 232 -12.05 5.61 -13.48
N LEU A 233 -11.28 6.04 -12.48
CA LEU A 233 -10.97 7.46 -12.28
C LEU A 233 -10.09 8.02 -13.41
N ALA A 234 -9.13 7.25 -13.89
CA ALA A 234 -8.19 7.69 -14.92
C ALA A 234 -8.73 7.61 -16.36
N ALA A 235 -9.85 6.93 -16.59
CA ALA A 235 -10.33 6.57 -17.93
C ALA A 235 -10.54 7.75 -18.88
N LYS A 236 -10.93 8.92 -18.38
CA LYS A 236 -11.27 10.07 -19.20
C LYS A 236 -10.06 10.77 -19.81
N TYR A 237 -9.04 11.06 -19.03
CA TYR A 237 -7.85 11.79 -19.48
C TYR A 237 -6.65 10.90 -19.72
N ARG A 238 -6.65 9.69 -19.14
CA ARG A 238 -5.56 8.71 -19.24
C ARG A 238 -4.19 9.21 -18.76
N ASN A 239 -4.15 10.35 -18.05
CA ASN A 239 -2.92 10.86 -17.42
C ASN A 239 -2.73 10.15 -16.06
N ILE A 240 -2.44 8.87 -16.14
CA ILE A 240 -2.15 8.03 -15.01
C ILE A 240 -0.65 7.80 -14.87
N CYS A 241 -0.10 8.04 -13.70
CA CYS A 241 1.29 7.74 -13.37
C CYS A 241 1.32 6.77 -12.19
N VAL A 242 1.78 5.55 -12.43
CA VAL A 242 1.97 4.55 -11.39
C VAL A 242 3.44 4.36 -11.10
N VAL A 243 3.79 4.28 -9.83
CA VAL A 243 5.15 4.05 -9.35
C VAL A 243 5.15 2.78 -8.52
N GLY A 244 6.08 1.88 -8.79
CA GLY A 244 6.16 0.65 -8.03
C GLY A 244 7.43 -0.16 -8.29
N ASP A 245 7.54 -1.21 -7.53
CA ASP A 245 8.64 -2.16 -7.56
C ASP A 245 8.10 -3.59 -7.45
N SER A 246 8.06 -4.33 -8.55
CA SER A 246 7.61 -5.72 -8.55
C SER A 246 8.40 -6.61 -7.57
N ASP A 247 9.67 -6.27 -7.31
CA ASP A 247 10.52 -7.01 -6.40
C ASP A 247 10.21 -6.75 -4.91
N GLN A 248 9.39 -5.72 -4.64
CA GLN A 248 8.91 -5.38 -3.29
C GLN A 248 7.45 -5.77 -3.05
N SER A 249 6.81 -6.54 -3.94
CA SER A 249 5.44 -7.03 -3.75
C SER A 249 5.41 -8.12 -2.67
N ILE A 250 5.20 -7.72 -1.42
CA ILE A 250 5.18 -8.62 -0.25
C ILE A 250 3.82 -8.70 0.44
N TYR A 251 2.78 -8.07 -0.11
CA TYR A 251 1.43 -8.01 0.48
C TYR A 251 0.41 -8.95 -0.20
N LYS A 252 0.86 -9.99 -0.92
CA LYS A 252 -0.04 -11.00 -1.52
C LYS A 252 -1.01 -11.60 -0.49
N PHE A 253 -0.56 -11.83 0.75
CA PHE A 253 -1.39 -12.34 1.84
C PHE A 253 -2.48 -11.35 2.32
N ARG A 254 -2.45 -10.09 1.83
CA ARG A 254 -3.49 -9.06 2.04
C ARG A 254 -4.30 -8.79 0.77
N GLY A 255 -4.23 -9.66 -0.21
CA GLY A 255 -4.96 -9.54 -1.47
C GLY A 255 -4.27 -8.68 -2.54
N ALA A 256 -3.03 -8.23 -2.33
CA ALA A 256 -2.27 -7.56 -3.38
C ALA A 256 -2.04 -8.49 -4.58
N ASP A 257 -2.21 -7.94 -5.77
CA ASP A 257 -2.01 -8.66 -7.03
C ASP A 257 -0.89 -8.00 -7.85
N ILE A 258 0.24 -8.69 -7.93
CA ILE A 258 1.40 -8.23 -8.70
C ILE A 258 1.08 -8.07 -10.20
N GLN A 259 0.07 -8.78 -10.71
CA GLN A 259 -0.32 -8.69 -12.11
C GLN A 259 -0.76 -7.26 -12.49
N ASN A 260 -1.28 -6.48 -11.54
CA ASN A 260 -1.66 -5.09 -11.79
C ASN A 260 -0.50 -4.24 -12.32
N ILE A 261 0.72 -4.43 -11.80
CA ILE A 261 1.90 -3.71 -12.30
C ILE A 261 2.56 -4.40 -13.49
N LEU A 262 2.50 -5.74 -13.54
CA LEU A 262 3.09 -6.48 -14.64
C LEU A 262 2.33 -6.27 -15.94
N ASN A 263 1.00 -6.22 -15.89
CA ASN A 263 0.11 -6.10 -17.06
C ASN A 263 -0.24 -4.64 -17.40
N PHE A 264 0.38 -3.66 -16.73
CA PHE A 264 0.07 -2.24 -16.97
C PHE A 264 0.19 -1.83 -18.44
N GLU A 265 1.16 -2.39 -19.17
CA GLU A 265 1.35 -2.10 -20.61
C GLU A 265 0.30 -2.80 -21.49
N GLU A 266 -0.38 -3.85 -21.00
CA GLU A 266 -1.51 -4.46 -21.70
C GLU A 266 -2.77 -3.61 -21.55
N ASP A 267 -2.98 -3.03 -20.35
CA ASP A 267 -4.09 -2.11 -20.08
C ASP A 267 -3.92 -0.76 -20.76
N TYR A 268 -2.68 -0.34 -20.90
CA TYR A 268 -2.28 0.95 -21.50
C TYR A 268 -1.18 0.73 -22.56
N PRO A 269 -1.56 0.28 -23.79
CA PRO A 269 -0.58 -0.02 -24.83
C PRO A 269 0.29 1.19 -25.25
N GLU A 270 -0.21 2.41 -25.03
CA GLU A 270 0.52 3.65 -25.25
C GLU A 270 1.41 4.07 -24.07
N ALA A 271 1.44 3.27 -23.00
CA ALA A 271 2.16 3.62 -21.78
C ALA A 271 3.67 3.78 -22.03
N LYS A 272 4.22 4.83 -21.46
CA LYS A 272 5.65 4.95 -21.34
C LYS A 272 6.14 4.24 -20.07
N VAL A 273 7.21 3.45 -20.21
CA VAL A 273 7.85 2.76 -19.09
C VAL A 273 9.22 3.37 -18.85
N ILE A 274 9.47 3.84 -17.64
CA ILE A 274 10.76 4.39 -17.21
C ILE A 274 11.28 3.59 -16.03
N LYS A 275 12.53 3.10 -16.13
CA LYS A 275 13.19 2.32 -15.08
C LYS A 275 14.13 3.21 -14.28
N LEU A 276 13.96 3.26 -12.97
CA LEU A 276 14.88 3.92 -12.05
C LEU A 276 15.77 2.86 -11.41
N GLU A 277 16.95 2.67 -11.96
CA GLU A 277 17.88 1.60 -11.55
C GLU A 277 19.04 2.11 -10.70
N GLU A 278 19.25 3.43 -10.64
CA GLU A 278 20.29 4.01 -9.78
C GLU A 278 19.83 4.07 -8.33
N ASN A 279 20.56 3.37 -7.46
CA ASN A 279 20.29 3.35 -6.02
C ASN A 279 21.20 4.34 -5.30
N TYR A 280 20.58 5.25 -4.54
CA TYR A 280 21.26 6.27 -3.73
C TYR A 280 21.37 5.91 -2.25
N ARG A 281 20.84 4.76 -1.84
CA ARG A 281 20.77 4.33 -0.45
C ARG A 281 21.96 3.47 -0.06
N SER A 282 22.22 2.42 -0.83
CA SER A 282 23.09 1.31 -0.44
C SER A 282 24.40 1.30 -1.21
N THR A 283 25.43 0.67 -0.63
CA THR A 283 26.69 0.36 -1.29
C THR A 283 26.54 -0.78 -2.29
N LYS A 284 27.52 -0.95 -3.17
CA LYS A 284 27.51 -1.97 -4.23
C LYS A 284 27.40 -3.39 -3.67
N THR A 285 28.15 -3.73 -2.62
CA THR A 285 28.11 -5.07 -1.99
C THR A 285 26.70 -5.45 -1.54
N ILE A 286 25.92 -4.51 -0.97
CA ILE A 286 24.55 -4.76 -0.57
C ILE A 286 23.64 -4.99 -1.79
N LEU A 287 23.82 -4.19 -2.84
CA LEU A 287 23.03 -4.33 -4.05
C LEU A 287 23.34 -5.60 -4.84
N ASP A 288 24.60 -5.99 -4.93
CA ASP A 288 25.02 -7.23 -5.59
C ASP A 288 24.38 -8.45 -4.90
N ALA A 289 24.37 -8.46 -3.57
CA ALA A 289 23.69 -9.50 -2.80
C ALA A 289 22.15 -9.45 -3.00
N ALA A 290 21.55 -8.27 -2.99
CA ALA A 290 20.11 -8.12 -3.21
C ALA A 290 19.70 -8.55 -4.64
N ASN A 291 20.47 -8.16 -5.66
CA ASN A 291 20.26 -8.58 -7.04
C ASN A 291 20.37 -10.12 -7.16
N ALA A 292 21.39 -10.74 -6.56
CA ALA A 292 21.56 -12.18 -6.59
C ALA A 292 20.41 -12.94 -5.90
N VAL A 293 19.83 -12.39 -4.82
CA VAL A 293 18.65 -12.97 -4.17
C VAL A 293 17.42 -12.85 -5.06
N ILE A 294 17.16 -11.67 -5.63
CA ILE A 294 15.95 -11.43 -6.39
C ILE A 294 15.96 -12.10 -7.78
N ASP A 295 17.11 -12.42 -8.32
CA ASP A 295 17.24 -13.15 -9.60
C ASP A 295 16.66 -14.57 -9.55
N ASN A 296 16.41 -15.12 -8.35
CA ASN A 296 15.67 -16.38 -8.17
C ASN A 296 14.17 -16.22 -8.44
N ASN A 297 13.66 -15.00 -8.53
CA ASN A 297 12.25 -14.70 -8.79
C ASN A 297 12.02 -14.67 -10.31
N THR A 298 11.10 -15.49 -10.82
CA THR A 298 10.78 -15.56 -12.24
C THR A 298 9.63 -14.62 -12.64
N GLU A 299 8.72 -14.31 -11.72
CA GLU A 299 7.56 -13.43 -11.96
C GLU A 299 7.93 -11.97 -11.66
N ARG A 300 8.71 -11.36 -12.56
CA ARG A 300 9.13 -9.95 -12.39
C ARG A 300 9.41 -9.25 -13.71
N LYS A 301 9.28 -7.93 -13.74
CA LYS A 301 9.88 -7.11 -14.80
C LYS A 301 11.35 -6.87 -14.44
N PRO A 302 12.31 -7.37 -15.23
CA PRO A 302 13.71 -7.33 -14.85
C PRO A 302 14.23 -5.89 -14.79
N LYS A 303 14.95 -5.59 -13.71
CA LYS A 303 15.75 -4.38 -13.50
C LYS A 303 17.02 -4.76 -12.76
N ASN A 304 18.06 -3.95 -12.88
CA ASN A 304 19.33 -4.19 -12.22
C ASN A 304 19.75 -2.93 -11.45
N LEU A 305 19.70 -3.02 -10.12
CA LEU A 305 20.08 -1.90 -9.27
C LEU A 305 21.59 -1.72 -9.25
N ARG A 306 22.02 -0.49 -9.47
CA ARG A 306 23.43 -0.09 -9.44
C ARG A 306 23.64 1.09 -8.50
N SER A 307 24.82 1.19 -7.91
CA SER A 307 25.17 2.30 -7.03
C SER A 307 26.55 2.85 -7.35
N ASN A 308 26.70 4.16 -7.19
CA ASN A 308 27.97 4.88 -7.31
C ASN A 308 28.66 5.09 -5.95
N LYS A 309 28.17 4.44 -4.87
CA LYS A 309 28.71 4.59 -3.50
C LYS A 309 29.93 3.72 -3.18
N GLY A 310 30.49 3.02 -4.18
CA GLY A 310 31.57 2.08 -3.96
C GLY A 310 31.12 0.77 -3.31
N ASP A 311 32.09 -0.10 -2.99
CA ASP A 311 31.79 -1.46 -2.51
C ASP A 311 31.24 -1.48 -1.08
N GLY A 312 31.74 -0.62 -0.20
CA GLY A 312 31.36 -0.65 1.23
C GLY A 312 31.97 -1.83 1.99
N VAL A 313 31.44 -2.09 3.18
CA VAL A 313 31.86 -3.22 4.01
C VAL A 313 31.25 -4.53 3.53
N LYS A 314 31.89 -5.66 3.84
CA LYS A 314 31.37 -6.99 3.51
C LYS A 314 30.15 -7.32 4.39
N ILE A 315 29.24 -8.11 3.83
CA ILE A 315 28.11 -8.68 4.57
C ILE A 315 28.65 -9.78 5.50
N GLU A 316 28.28 -9.72 6.76
CA GLU A 316 28.59 -10.74 7.76
C GLU A 316 27.38 -11.67 7.94
N VAL A 317 27.63 -12.98 7.94
CA VAL A 317 26.61 -14.01 8.23
C VAL A 317 27.01 -14.72 9.50
N ASN A 318 26.16 -14.66 10.51
CA ASN A 318 26.35 -15.33 11.79
C ASN A 318 25.25 -16.37 12.00
N VAL A 319 25.63 -17.56 12.42
CA VAL A 319 24.73 -18.65 12.80
C VAL A 319 24.81 -18.85 14.31
N SER A 320 23.66 -18.77 14.98
CA SER A 320 23.54 -18.97 16.42
C SER A 320 22.83 -20.28 16.73
N PHE A 321 23.16 -20.92 17.84
CA PHE A 321 22.53 -22.17 18.27
C PHE A 321 21.19 -21.95 19.00
N SER A 322 20.90 -20.71 19.41
CA SER A 322 19.67 -20.36 20.09
C SER A 322 19.30 -18.89 19.83
N GLU A 323 18.01 -18.58 19.98
CA GLU A 323 17.49 -17.20 19.93
C GLU A 323 18.17 -16.28 20.95
N ARG A 324 18.54 -16.82 22.11
CA ARG A 324 19.24 -16.06 23.15
C ARG A 324 20.66 -15.69 22.72
N GLU A 325 21.38 -16.61 22.09
CA GLU A 325 22.72 -16.35 21.55
C GLU A 325 22.65 -15.35 20.41
N GLU A 326 21.64 -15.46 19.52
CA GLU A 326 21.39 -14.48 18.46
C GLU A 326 21.19 -13.07 19.03
N GLY A 327 20.35 -12.91 20.07
CA GLY A 327 20.14 -11.64 20.75
C GLY A 327 21.44 -11.07 21.36
N HIS A 328 22.29 -11.90 21.95
CA HIS A 328 23.60 -11.46 22.49
C HIS A 328 24.54 -10.98 21.37
N ARG A 329 24.64 -11.71 20.26
CA ARG A 329 25.48 -11.30 19.12
C ARG A 329 25.01 -9.98 18.50
N VAL A 330 23.70 -9.76 18.42
CA VAL A 330 23.14 -8.47 17.97
C VAL A 330 23.59 -7.34 18.92
N VAL A 331 23.53 -7.56 20.23
CA VAL A 331 24.01 -6.59 21.23
C VAL A 331 25.50 -6.29 21.07
N GLU A 332 26.33 -7.32 20.98
CA GLU A 332 27.79 -7.19 20.79
C GLU A 332 28.10 -6.35 19.54
N LYS A 333 27.39 -6.64 18.43
CA LYS A 333 27.60 -5.89 17.18
C LYS A 333 27.15 -4.44 17.27
N ILE A 334 26.04 -4.16 17.95
CA ILE A 334 25.57 -2.79 18.20
C ILE A 334 26.57 -2.02 19.07
N GLN A 335 27.11 -2.65 20.12
CA GLN A 335 28.11 -2.02 20.98
C GLN A 335 29.42 -1.75 20.24
N GLU A 336 29.87 -2.66 19.38
CA GLU A 336 31.02 -2.44 18.49
C GLU A 336 30.78 -1.22 17.59
N LEU A 337 29.62 -1.16 16.92
CA LEU A 337 29.28 -0.10 15.97
C LEU A 337 28.94 1.24 16.66
N SER A 338 28.62 1.24 17.94
CA SER A 338 28.27 2.47 18.67
C SER A 338 29.43 3.45 18.84
N THR A 339 30.66 3.05 18.51
CA THR A 339 31.82 3.95 18.42
C THR A 339 31.73 4.89 17.22
N ASP A 340 31.11 4.44 16.13
CA ASP A 340 31.07 5.16 14.86
C ASP A 340 29.66 5.67 14.50
N TYR A 341 28.61 5.03 15.05
CA TYR A 341 27.21 5.29 14.73
C TYR A 341 26.37 5.51 16.00
N SER A 342 25.44 6.40 15.95
CA SER A 342 24.43 6.53 17.02
C SER A 342 23.41 5.39 16.97
N TYR A 343 22.80 5.04 18.10
CA TYR A 343 21.76 4.00 18.15
C TYR A 343 20.58 4.26 17.19
N GLY A 344 20.28 5.53 16.93
CA GLY A 344 19.20 5.94 16.00
C GLY A 344 19.50 5.64 14.53
N GLU A 345 20.76 5.35 14.18
CA GLU A 345 21.20 4.99 12.83
C GLU A 345 21.25 3.48 12.59
N MET A 346 20.99 2.67 13.63
CA MET A 346 21.00 1.21 13.57
C MET A 346 19.57 0.66 13.58
N ALA A 347 19.32 -0.40 12.83
CA ALA A 347 18.05 -1.10 12.81
C ALA A 347 18.25 -2.61 12.86
N VAL A 348 17.42 -3.30 13.66
CA VAL A 348 17.31 -4.75 13.67
C VAL A 348 16.00 -5.14 13.02
N LEU A 349 16.07 -5.97 11.98
CA LEU A 349 14.91 -6.46 11.25
C LEU A 349 14.71 -7.95 11.53
N TYR A 350 13.48 -8.35 11.72
CA TYR A 350 13.09 -9.75 11.94
C TYR A 350 11.85 -10.11 11.12
N ARG A 351 11.68 -11.40 10.83
CA ARG A 351 10.57 -11.87 9.97
C ARG A 351 9.25 -11.98 10.72
N ALA A 352 9.28 -12.46 11.96
CA ALA A 352 8.09 -12.68 12.76
C ALA A 352 8.17 -11.94 14.10
N ASN A 353 7.04 -11.36 14.55
CA ASN A 353 6.98 -10.59 15.80
C ASN A 353 7.47 -11.38 17.03
N ALA A 354 7.31 -12.71 17.03
CA ALA A 354 7.79 -13.56 18.13
C ALA A 354 9.32 -13.50 18.32
N GLN A 355 10.07 -13.22 17.24
CA GLN A 355 11.54 -13.13 17.29
C GLN A 355 12.02 -11.88 18.04
N SER A 356 11.20 -10.83 18.13
CA SER A 356 11.57 -9.58 18.81
C SER A 356 11.89 -9.80 20.29
N ARG A 357 11.24 -10.77 20.94
CA ARG A 357 11.36 -10.98 22.38
C ARG A 357 12.80 -11.29 22.83
N ALA A 358 13.48 -12.17 22.12
CA ALA A 358 14.86 -12.52 22.46
C ALA A 358 15.82 -11.32 22.30
N VAL A 359 15.58 -10.51 21.27
CA VAL A 359 16.36 -9.28 21.01
C VAL A 359 16.05 -8.21 22.07
N GLU A 360 14.79 -8.02 22.41
CA GLU A 360 14.36 -7.07 23.45
C GLU A 360 14.96 -7.45 24.82
N ASP A 361 14.88 -8.73 25.21
CA ASP A 361 15.46 -9.22 26.46
C ASP A 361 16.98 -8.95 26.54
N ALA A 362 17.68 -9.10 25.40
CA ALA A 362 19.12 -8.81 25.31
C ALA A 362 19.38 -7.29 25.43
N PHE A 363 18.58 -6.44 24.78
CA PHE A 363 18.70 -4.98 24.84
C PHE A 363 18.45 -4.45 26.25
N VAL A 364 17.40 -4.93 26.92
CA VAL A 364 17.08 -4.55 28.32
C VAL A 364 18.25 -4.90 29.23
N LYS A 365 18.79 -6.12 29.15
CA LYS A 365 19.92 -6.57 29.97
C LYS A 365 21.20 -5.77 29.74
N SER A 366 21.38 -5.28 28.52
CA SER A 366 22.58 -4.51 28.13
C SER A 366 22.36 -2.99 28.15
N SER A 367 21.20 -2.54 28.67
CA SER A 367 20.82 -1.11 28.74
C SER A 367 20.91 -0.36 27.40
N ILE A 368 20.64 -1.06 26.28
CA ILE A 368 20.60 -0.44 24.95
C ILE A 368 19.23 0.21 24.76
N PRO A 369 19.15 1.53 24.50
CA PRO A 369 17.88 2.18 24.19
C PRO A 369 17.37 1.75 22.82
N TYR A 370 16.09 1.38 22.74
CA TYR A 370 15.47 0.94 21.49
C TYR A 370 14.03 1.44 21.33
N LYS A 371 13.56 1.45 20.09
CA LYS A 371 12.16 1.71 19.74
C LYS A 371 11.64 0.57 18.89
N MET A 372 10.63 -0.13 19.37
CA MET A 372 9.93 -1.13 18.57
C MET A 372 8.96 -0.44 17.60
N VAL A 373 8.92 -0.91 16.36
CA VAL A 373 8.00 -0.46 15.32
C VAL A 373 7.10 -1.63 14.93
N GLY A 374 5.79 -1.47 15.07
CA GLY A 374 4.78 -2.44 14.59
C GLY A 374 4.49 -3.62 15.52
N GLY A 375 5.02 -3.66 16.73
CA GLY A 375 4.77 -4.71 17.72
C GLY A 375 4.05 -4.22 18.97
N THR A 376 3.51 -5.14 19.77
CA THR A 376 3.10 -4.86 21.16
C THR A 376 4.35 -4.81 22.03
N LYS A 377 4.54 -3.72 22.77
CA LYS A 377 5.64 -3.63 23.74
C LYS A 377 5.42 -4.70 24.81
N PHE A 378 6.41 -5.58 25.04
CA PHE A 378 6.40 -6.53 26.15
C PHE A 378 6.82 -5.89 27.47
N TYR A 379 7.55 -4.80 27.42
CA TYR A 379 7.98 -3.99 28.56
C TYR A 379 7.52 -2.55 28.34
N SER A 380 6.53 -2.10 29.09
CA SER A 380 6.07 -0.71 29.17
C SER A 380 6.38 -0.15 30.54
#